data_b734ce72d32e6e75b72149c1413596c7
#
_entry.id   b734ce72d32e6e75b72149c1413596c7
#
_cell.length_a   1.000
_cell.length_b   1.000
_cell.length_c   1.000
_cell.angle_alpha   90.00
_cell.angle_beta   90.00
_cell.angle_gamma   90.00
#
_symmetry.space_group_name_H-M   'P 1'
#
loop_
_entity.id
_entity.type
_entity.pdbx_description
1 polymer ?
#
loop_
_entity_poly.entity_id
_entity_poly.type
_entity_poly.pdbx_seq_one_letter_code
_entity_poly.pdbx_strand_id
1 'polypeptide(L)'
;DETDTDPADVDSEEIVVRDDPIAYLTGGPGVGISVYVSRFLEHDITDTRDLYILNQRGIGASEEICPFFNQTRREQMAATSTAESEREEAQRMLNCFEAARARGIDLRGYNTVENARDVRALRRALGLETWNVWGISYGSHLGQMLVNVDPDGIRALVLDAIVPNDLGDLMRLHQWIDRDFGLIFDECERQSARVCDGLEENLGAVFDRLLDTPITIPALDEELNPSGTITLPPAIVAFAPFQMMYEQDEHPAIPAVMQGLIYMLDAQDPHVLKGLAGGMNDGLSDYSQAMSALIRCNDGYVAAQAEIAAEDMSEFPRYAGGIFTVAGTQAMAEACVQAGVGPRDRADYQLIQTDIPTLIVNGDWDPVTPPPLAERIAPGFRNSRLVVVPYAGHGPTRSMSECGTQVMTDFFDDPAQDLATLDMTCLEEGVEPPEFLSYLQTHATLKLAGIAADDEKQLLRPALHIVLPVLILLSGLIAILCGFIARRFAPIPSNMAGPGPARPRILATVTTILALGGLGLMGAGGAVAYDVSELSLLAGLAPPARLGSALVMIAGFMGIVTIIMALMHRGSKRIRLRTTIGLPLIGLATVLLAWFLIRWDLAPW
;
A
#
# COMPACT_ATOMS: atom_id res chain seq x y z
N ASP A 1 29.85 50.22 1.53
CA ASP A 1 28.44 50.31 1.98
C ASP A 1 27.88 48.91 2.02
N GLU A 2 28.11 48.27 3.16
CA GLU A 2 27.48 47.04 3.59
C GLU A 2 26.04 47.40 3.99
N THR A 3 25.06 46.92 3.27
CA THR A 3 23.67 46.88 3.73
C THR A 3 23.44 45.55 4.43
N ASP A 4 23.61 45.63 5.75
CA ASP A 4 23.16 44.67 6.73
C ASP A 4 21.62 44.53 6.61
N THR A 5 21.14 43.46 6.00
CA THR A 5 19.75 43.04 6.08
C THR A 5 19.66 42.00 7.18
N ASP A 6 19.20 42.47 8.32
CA ASP A 6 18.81 41.69 9.50
C ASP A 6 17.83 40.56 9.10
N PRO A 7 18.12 39.29 9.40
CA PRO A 7 17.15 38.21 9.23
C PRO A 7 16.28 38.13 10.48
N ALA A 8 15.45 39.14 10.70
CA ALA A 8 14.48 39.15 11.77
C ALA A 8 13.09 39.35 11.20
N ASP A 9 12.22 38.50 11.63
CA ASP A 9 10.77 38.39 11.51
C ASP A 9 10.33 37.25 10.56
N VAL A 10 10.73 36.02 10.93
CA VAL A 10 9.77 34.94 10.87
C VAL A 10 8.94 35.09 12.14
N ASP A 11 7.72 35.59 12.03
CA ASP A 11 6.72 35.50 13.10
C ASP A 11 6.63 34.01 13.50
N SER A 12 7.33 33.66 14.57
CA SER A 12 7.05 32.42 15.28
C SER A 12 5.69 32.64 15.94
N GLU A 13 4.62 32.23 15.27
CA GLU A 13 3.33 32.09 15.94
C GLU A 13 3.59 31.22 17.17
N GLU A 14 3.31 31.79 18.34
CA GLU A 14 3.51 31.11 19.62
C GLU A 14 2.55 29.91 19.64
N ILE A 15 3.09 28.68 19.52
CA ILE A 15 2.28 27.45 19.54
C ILE A 15 1.52 27.42 20.87
N VAL A 16 0.20 27.55 20.80
CA VAL A 16 -0.68 27.52 21.99
C VAL A 16 -0.99 26.05 22.29
N VAL A 17 -0.32 25.52 23.33
CA VAL A 17 -0.64 24.18 23.83
C VAL A 17 -2.02 24.19 24.50
N ARG A 18 -2.87 23.25 24.15
CA ARG A 18 -4.25 23.08 24.63
C ARG A 18 -4.29 22.06 25.78
N ASP A 19 -5.15 22.31 26.75
CA ASP A 19 -5.36 21.42 27.92
C ASP A 19 -6.39 20.31 27.68
N ASP A 20 -6.82 20.09 26.41
CA ASP A 20 -7.82 19.12 26.02
C ASP A 20 -7.20 18.00 25.15
N PRO A 21 -6.54 17.01 25.79
CA PRO A 21 -5.84 15.95 25.07
C PRO A 21 -6.77 15.07 24.26
N ILE A 22 -6.18 14.32 23.32
CA ILE A 22 -6.89 13.40 22.44
C ILE A 22 -6.53 11.96 22.78
N ALA A 23 -7.52 11.09 22.93
CA ALA A 23 -7.36 9.64 22.93
C ALA A 23 -7.58 9.10 21.51
N TYR A 24 -6.53 8.55 20.89
CA TYR A 24 -6.63 7.87 19.61
C TYR A 24 -6.94 6.40 19.81
N LEU A 25 -8.02 5.92 19.18
CA LEU A 25 -8.47 4.53 19.24
C LEU A 25 -8.13 3.83 17.93
N THR A 26 -7.20 2.86 18.01
CA THR A 26 -6.69 2.13 16.85
C THR A 26 -7.73 1.18 16.24
N GLY A 27 -7.60 0.95 14.94
CA GLY A 27 -8.44 0.03 14.16
C GLY A 27 -8.04 -1.45 14.23
N GLY A 28 -8.48 -2.18 13.26
CA GLY A 28 -8.23 -3.61 13.06
C GLY A 28 -9.45 -4.50 13.30
N PRO A 29 -9.86 -4.88 14.52
CA PRO A 29 -9.12 -4.81 15.80
C PRO A 29 -7.80 -5.57 15.77
N GLY A 30 -6.86 -5.20 16.60
CA GLY A 30 -5.59 -5.93 16.73
C GLY A 30 -4.34 -5.21 16.21
N VAL A 31 -4.48 -4.02 15.61
CA VAL A 31 -3.32 -3.22 15.14
C VAL A 31 -2.60 -2.57 16.30
N GLY A 32 -1.28 -2.76 16.37
CA GLY A 32 -0.42 -2.17 17.39
C GLY A 32 -0.12 -0.68 17.13
N ILE A 33 0.30 0.03 18.18
CA ILE A 33 0.55 1.48 18.11
C ILE A 33 1.79 1.83 17.29
N SER A 34 2.77 0.92 17.15
CA SER A 34 4.02 1.17 16.43
C SER A 34 3.80 1.57 14.97
N VAL A 35 2.72 1.08 14.36
CA VAL A 35 2.31 1.42 12.99
C VAL A 35 1.97 2.91 12.85
N TYR A 36 1.51 3.54 13.92
CA TYR A 36 0.98 4.91 13.87
C TYR A 36 1.94 5.97 14.43
N VAL A 37 2.91 5.59 15.26
CA VAL A 37 3.75 6.58 16.00
C VAL A 37 4.46 7.53 15.05
N SER A 38 5.12 7.03 14.00
CA SER A 38 5.84 7.88 13.04
C SER A 38 4.90 8.83 12.30
N ARG A 39 3.75 8.32 11.87
CA ARG A 39 2.74 9.11 11.13
C ARG A 39 2.18 10.25 11.99
N PHE A 40 1.89 10.00 13.27
CA PHE A 40 1.34 11.03 14.14
C PHE A 40 2.37 12.01 14.69
N LEU A 41 3.66 11.68 14.67
CA LEU A 41 4.71 12.66 14.96
C LEU A 41 4.82 13.76 13.89
N GLU A 42 4.30 13.50 12.70
CA GLU A 42 4.27 14.44 11.57
C GLU A 42 2.86 15.05 11.36
N HIS A 43 1.90 14.73 12.21
CA HIS A 43 0.52 15.19 12.09
C HIS A 43 0.31 16.46 12.91
N ASP A 44 -0.10 17.56 12.28
CA ASP A 44 -0.20 18.92 12.86
C ASP A 44 -1.05 19.01 14.14
N ILE A 45 -2.00 18.05 14.33
CA ILE A 45 -2.84 18.02 15.54
C ILE A 45 -2.02 17.80 16.82
N THR A 46 -0.82 17.19 16.70
CA THR A 46 0.09 16.96 17.82
C THR A 46 0.92 18.19 18.19
N ASP A 47 0.91 19.22 17.35
CA ASP A 47 1.61 20.47 17.64
C ASP A 47 0.94 21.25 18.79
N THR A 48 -0.37 21.04 18.95
CA THR A 48 -1.17 21.81 19.92
C THR A 48 -1.76 20.96 21.04
N ARG A 49 -1.83 19.64 20.90
CA ARG A 49 -2.50 18.71 21.85
C ARG A 49 -1.68 17.46 22.12
N ASP A 50 -1.72 17.00 23.36
CA ASP A 50 -1.23 15.67 23.71
C ASP A 50 -2.10 14.60 23.07
N LEU A 51 -1.48 13.62 22.39
CA LEU A 51 -2.13 12.47 21.79
C LEU A 51 -1.79 11.20 22.58
N TYR A 52 -2.80 10.57 23.17
CA TYR A 52 -2.67 9.30 23.87
C TYR A 52 -3.09 8.13 22.98
N ILE A 53 -2.17 7.24 22.69
CA ILE A 53 -2.43 6.03 21.88
C ILE A 53 -2.28 4.81 22.78
N LEU A 54 -3.35 4.04 22.96
CA LEU A 54 -3.36 2.86 23.81
C LEU A 54 -3.15 1.58 23.00
N ASN A 55 -2.10 0.80 23.31
CA ASN A 55 -2.11 -0.61 22.94
C ASN A 55 -3.23 -1.33 23.70
N GLN A 56 -4.22 -1.77 22.96
CA GLN A 56 -5.34 -2.51 23.53
C GLN A 56 -4.85 -3.83 24.16
N ARG A 57 -5.66 -4.42 25.05
CA ARG A 57 -5.31 -5.71 25.67
C ARG A 57 -4.99 -6.79 24.64
N GLY A 58 -3.90 -7.51 24.82
CA GLY A 58 -3.45 -8.57 23.89
C GLY A 58 -2.64 -8.08 22.69
N ILE A 59 -2.18 -6.82 22.69
CA ILE A 59 -1.37 -6.22 21.62
C ILE A 59 -0.04 -5.69 22.18
N GLY A 60 1.03 -5.84 21.42
CA GLY A 60 2.33 -5.22 21.65
C GLY A 60 2.91 -5.56 23.02
N ALA A 61 3.19 -4.54 23.85
CA ALA A 61 3.71 -4.71 25.21
C ALA A 61 2.71 -5.33 26.20
N SER A 62 1.42 -5.42 25.85
CA SER A 62 0.45 -6.22 26.55
C SER A 62 0.74 -7.72 26.34
N GLU A 63 0.14 -8.60 27.16
CA GLU A 63 0.36 -10.04 27.02
C GLU A 63 -0.12 -10.53 25.65
N GLU A 64 0.79 -11.10 24.85
CA GLU A 64 0.45 -11.69 23.57
C GLU A 64 -0.27 -13.03 23.78
N ILE A 65 -1.48 -13.13 23.23
CA ILE A 65 -2.36 -14.29 23.43
C ILE A 65 -1.75 -15.53 22.77
N CYS A 66 -1.22 -15.38 21.54
CA CYS A 66 -0.66 -16.48 20.75
C CYS A 66 0.61 -16.05 20.00
N PRO A 67 1.77 -16.04 20.65
CA PRO A 67 3.02 -15.55 20.09
C PRO A 67 3.50 -16.31 18.84
N PHE A 68 3.00 -17.54 18.63
CA PHE A 68 3.39 -18.38 17.50
C PHE A 68 2.41 -18.34 16.32
N PHE A 69 1.33 -17.59 16.42
CA PHE A 69 0.28 -17.60 15.39
C PHE A 69 0.77 -17.12 14.02
N ASN A 70 1.63 -16.12 13.98
CA ASN A 70 2.22 -15.62 12.75
C ASN A 70 3.20 -16.61 12.09
N GLN A 71 3.83 -17.51 12.84
CA GLN A 71 4.69 -18.56 12.28
C GLN A 71 3.86 -19.62 11.54
N THR A 72 2.69 -19.97 12.06
CA THR A 72 1.80 -20.95 11.45
C THR A 72 1.09 -20.45 10.20
N ARG A 73 1.01 -19.12 9.99
CA ARG A 73 0.44 -18.53 8.77
C ARG A 73 1.19 -18.94 7.50
N ARG A 74 2.49 -19.14 7.58
CA ARG A 74 3.31 -19.60 6.44
C ARG A 74 2.94 -21.02 6.00
N GLU A 75 2.46 -21.85 6.92
CA GLU A 75 1.95 -23.19 6.63
C GLU A 75 0.62 -23.14 5.83
N GLN A 76 -0.17 -22.05 5.95
CA GLN A 76 -1.42 -21.87 5.19
C GLN A 76 -1.23 -21.80 3.68
N MET A 77 -0.07 -21.31 3.22
CA MET A 77 0.22 -21.22 1.79
C MET A 77 0.37 -22.59 1.12
N ALA A 78 0.37 -23.70 1.90
CA ALA A 78 0.35 -25.05 1.39
C ALA A 78 -1.07 -25.57 1.05
N ALA A 79 -2.12 -24.86 1.48
CA ALA A 79 -3.51 -25.26 1.22
C ALA A 79 -3.83 -25.26 -0.27
N THR A 80 -4.65 -26.21 -0.70
CA THR A 80 -4.98 -26.43 -2.13
C THR A 80 -6.12 -25.54 -2.62
N SER A 81 -6.85 -24.88 -1.71
CA SER A 81 -7.94 -23.96 -2.02
C SER A 81 -8.15 -22.92 -0.93
N THR A 82 -8.83 -21.81 -1.26
CA THR A 82 -9.21 -20.78 -0.29
C THR A 82 -10.00 -21.36 0.88
N ALA A 83 -11.00 -22.19 0.62
CA ALA A 83 -11.83 -22.81 1.65
C ALA A 83 -11.05 -23.78 2.56
N GLU A 84 -10.01 -24.44 2.05
CA GLU A 84 -9.13 -25.29 2.87
C GLU A 84 -8.25 -24.41 3.75
N SER A 85 -7.64 -23.36 3.21
CA SER A 85 -6.82 -22.41 3.94
C SER A 85 -7.59 -21.76 5.10
N GLU A 86 -8.84 -21.31 4.85
CA GLU A 86 -9.70 -20.72 5.87
C GLU A 86 -10.07 -21.71 6.98
N ARG A 87 -10.35 -22.97 6.64
CA ARG A 87 -10.63 -24.01 7.64
C ARG A 87 -9.41 -24.32 8.49
N GLU A 88 -8.23 -24.39 7.90
CA GLU A 88 -6.98 -24.57 8.63
C GLU A 88 -6.70 -23.38 9.54
N GLU A 89 -6.99 -22.16 9.10
CA GLU A 89 -6.88 -20.97 9.94
C GLU A 89 -7.83 -21.03 11.14
N ALA A 90 -9.09 -21.40 10.92
CA ALA A 90 -10.06 -21.58 12.00
C ALA A 90 -9.58 -22.63 13.01
N GLN A 91 -9.01 -23.75 12.56
CA GLN A 91 -8.47 -24.78 13.43
C GLN A 91 -7.25 -24.30 14.22
N ARG A 92 -6.33 -23.57 13.60
CA ARG A 92 -5.18 -22.96 14.29
C ARG A 92 -5.63 -21.95 15.34
N MET A 93 -6.65 -21.13 15.01
CA MET A 93 -7.23 -20.20 15.96
C MET A 93 -7.85 -20.91 17.16
N LEU A 94 -8.57 -22.01 16.94
CA LEU A 94 -9.10 -22.84 18.03
C LEU A 94 -7.97 -23.40 18.92
N ASN A 95 -6.92 -23.95 18.33
CA ASN A 95 -5.77 -24.46 19.08
C ASN A 95 -5.08 -23.36 19.91
N CYS A 96 -4.96 -22.15 19.36
CA CYS A 96 -4.48 -20.96 20.05
C CYS A 96 -5.34 -20.63 21.27
N PHE A 97 -6.66 -20.58 21.11
CA PHE A 97 -7.61 -20.27 22.19
C PHE A 97 -7.57 -21.32 23.31
N GLU A 98 -7.46 -22.59 22.97
CA GLU A 98 -7.31 -23.68 23.95
C GLU A 98 -6.01 -23.55 24.74
N ALA A 99 -4.89 -23.24 24.06
CA ALA A 99 -3.60 -23.01 24.70
C ALA A 99 -3.60 -21.78 25.60
N ALA A 100 -4.24 -20.69 25.19
CA ALA A 100 -4.38 -19.47 25.99
C ALA A 100 -5.23 -19.73 27.25
N ARG A 101 -6.33 -20.45 27.10
CA ARG A 101 -7.16 -20.88 28.24
C ARG A 101 -6.41 -21.77 29.22
N ALA A 102 -5.57 -22.70 28.73
CA ALA A 102 -4.73 -23.57 29.58
C ALA A 102 -3.72 -22.76 30.41
N ARG A 103 -3.34 -21.56 29.96
CA ARG A 103 -2.52 -20.59 30.71
C ARG A 103 -3.33 -19.73 31.69
N GLY A 104 -4.63 -19.89 31.74
CA GLY A 104 -5.52 -19.13 32.63
C GLY A 104 -6.02 -17.81 32.05
N ILE A 105 -5.86 -17.56 30.75
CA ILE A 105 -6.36 -16.35 30.09
C ILE A 105 -7.89 -16.49 29.93
N ASP A 106 -8.63 -15.48 30.41
CA ASP A 106 -10.06 -15.38 30.18
C ASP A 106 -10.34 -14.79 28.80
N LEU A 107 -10.61 -15.68 27.83
CA LEU A 107 -10.87 -15.32 26.44
C LEU A 107 -12.10 -14.41 26.27
N ARG A 108 -13.05 -14.45 27.19
CA ARG A 108 -14.26 -13.64 27.15
C ARG A 108 -14.01 -12.18 27.56
N GLY A 109 -12.87 -11.90 28.16
CA GLY A 109 -12.41 -10.56 28.49
C GLY A 109 -11.95 -9.75 27.28
N TYR A 110 -11.76 -10.35 26.11
CA TYR A 110 -11.33 -9.68 24.88
C TYR A 110 -12.55 -9.33 24.01
N ASN A 111 -13.11 -8.14 24.24
CA ASN A 111 -14.29 -7.62 23.57
C ASN A 111 -14.30 -6.09 23.66
N THR A 112 -15.11 -5.42 22.83
CA THR A 112 -15.13 -3.96 22.75
C THR A 112 -15.61 -3.27 24.03
N VAL A 113 -16.52 -3.88 24.79
CA VAL A 113 -16.96 -3.31 26.09
C VAL A 113 -15.81 -3.24 27.09
N GLU A 114 -15.01 -4.32 27.18
CA GLU A 114 -13.87 -4.36 28.08
C GLU A 114 -12.74 -3.41 27.60
N ASN A 115 -12.52 -3.30 26.28
CA ASN A 115 -11.60 -2.31 25.74
C ASN A 115 -12.03 -0.88 26.07
N ALA A 116 -13.32 -0.55 25.97
CA ALA A 116 -13.84 0.76 26.37
C ALA A 116 -13.65 1.04 27.86
N ARG A 117 -13.76 0.01 28.70
CA ARG A 117 -13.45 0.10 30.14
C ARG A 117 -11.97 0.38 30.41
N ASP A 118 -11.08 -0.20 29.61
CA ASP A 118 -9.63 0.10 29.70
C ASP A 118 -9.33 1.55 29.31
N VAL A 119 -9.94 2.05 28.24
CA VAL A 119 -9.82 3.45 27.80
C VAL A 119 -10.28 4.40 28.90
N ARG A 120 -11.44 4.13 29.52
CA ARG A 120 -11.91 4.89 30.69
C ARG A 120 -10.95 4.80 31.87
N ALA A 121 -10.40 3.63 32.13
CA ALA A 121 -9.46 3.43 33.24
C ALA A 121 -8.18 4.23 33.03
N LEU A 122 -7.68 4.28 31.80
CA LEU A 122 -6.52 5.11 31.41
C LEU A 122 -6.81 6.59 31.66
N ARG A 123 -7.93 7.14 31.16
CA ARG A 123 -8.32 8.53 31.40
C ARG A 123 -8.27 8.90 32.89
N ARG A 124 -8.89 8.03 33.72
CA ARG A 124 -8.93 8.23 35.18
C ARG A 124 -7.55 8.13 35.83
N ALA A 125 -6.71 7.20 35.38
CA ALA A 125 -5.35 7.03 35.90
C ALA A 125 -4.46 8.23 35.58
N LEU A 126 -4.69 8.88 34.43
CA LEU A 126 -4.03 10.13 34.05
C LEU A 126 -4.57 11.35 34.80
N GLY A 127 -5.67 11.21 35.54
CA GLY A 127 -6.30 12.32 36.28
C GLY A 127 -7.08 13.29 35.38
N LEU A 128 -7.40 12.88 34.16
CA LEU A 128 -8.13 13.73 33.23
C LEU A 128 -9.64 13.69 33.55
N GLU A 129 -10.26 14.85 33.64
CA GLU A 129 -11.71 14.97 33.81
C GLU A 129 -12.43 14.54 32.51
N THR A 130 -12.01 15.14 31.37
CA THR A 130 -12.48 14.81 30.04
C THR A 130 -11.31 14.77 29.07
N TRP A 131 -11.52 14.18 27.91
CA TRP A 131 -10.63 14.24 26.75
C TRP A 131 -11.44 14.24 25.45
N ASN A 132 -10.79 14.58 24.36
CA ASN A 132 -11.32 14.34 23.03
C ASN A 132 -11.04 12.88 22.64
N VAL A 133 -11.88 12.32 21.79
CA VAL A 133 -11.73 10.94 21.31
C VAL A 133 -11.69 10.93 19.78
N TRP A 134 -10.71 10.26 19.22
CA TRP A 134 -10.56 10.08 17.78
C TRP A 134 -10.44 8.59 17.47
N GLY A 135 -11.45 8.02 16.82
CA GLY A 135 -11.51 6.58 16.52
C GLY A 135 -11.72 6.31 15.04
N ILE A 136 -10.85 5.43 14.46
CA ILE A 136 -10.90 5.06 13.06
C ILE A 136 -11.17 3.56 12.92
N SER A 137 -12.05 3.15 11.97
CA SER A 137 -12.33 1.75 11.70
C SER A 137 -12.89 1.04 12.95
N TYR A 138 -12.32 -0.06 13.40
CA TYR A 138 -12.69 -0.64 14.70
C TYR A 138 -12.57 0.39 15.84
N GLY A 139 -11.66 1.35 15.76
CA GLY A 139 -11.59 2.45 16.73
C GLY A 139 -12.87 3.31 16.76
N SER A 140 -13.60 3.43 15.66
CA SER A 140 -14.91 4.09 15.62
C SER A 140 -15.98 3.28 16.36
N HIS A 141 -15.94 1.95 16.28
CA HIS A 141 -16.79 1.06 17.09
C HIS A 141 -16.45 1.18 18.59
N LEU A 142 -15.15 1.19 18.92
CA LEU A 142 -14.69 1.38 20.28
C LEU A 142 -15.08 2.76 20.83
N GLY A 143 -15.02 3.82 20.01
CA GLY A 143 -15.49 5.16 20.36
C GLY A 143 -16.99 5.20 20.66
N GLN A 144 -17.80 4.55 19.83
CA GLN A 144 -19.23 4.40 20.09
C GLN A 144 -19.49 3.63 21.39
N MET A 145 -18.75 2.54 21.65
CA MET A 145 -18.87 1.79 22.90
C MET A 145 -18.42 2.62 24.11
N LEU A 146 -17.42 3.49 23.94
CA LEU A 146 -16.95 4.39 25.00
C LEU A 146 -18.03 5.40 25.39
N VAL A 147 -18.88 5.86 24.46
CA VAL A 147 -20.06 6.69 24.79
C VAL A 147 -20.98 5.98 25.77
N ASN A 148 -21.16 4.66 25.67
CA ASN A 148 -21.97 3.89 26.64
C ASN A 148 -21.27 3.70 27.99
N VAL A 149 -19.93 3.59 27.98
CA VAL A 149 -19.15 3.23 29.18
C VAL A 149 -18.71 4.45 29.99
N ASP A 150 -18.40 5.56 29.35
CA ASP A 150 -17.82 6.77 29.96
C ASP A 150 -18.31 8.07 29.29
N PRO A 151 -19.65 8.29 29.17
CA PRO A 151 -20.18 9.44 28.42
C PRO A 151 -19.70 10.78 28.97
N ASP A 152 -19.60 10.91 30.28
CA ASP A 152 -19.15 12.15 30.94
C ASP A 152 -17.63 12.43 30.77
N GLY A 153 -16.87 11.43 30.33
CA GLY A 153 -15.44 11.55 30.08
C GLY A 153 -15.09 12.04 28.69
N ILE A 154 -16.05 12.12 27.78
CA ILE A 154 -15.85 12.52 26.38
C ILE A 154 -16.29 13.98 26.20
N ARG A 155 -15.35 14.83 25.79
CA ARG A 155 -15.61 16.24 25.46
C ARG A 155 -16.12 16.40 24.03
N ALA A 156 -15.47 15.76 23.09
CA ALA A 156 -15.79 15.75 21.67
C ALA A 156 -15.32 14.43 21.04
N LEU A 157 -15.97 14.02 19.94
CA LEU A 157 -15.76 12.72 19.32
C LEU A 157 -15.57 12.88 17.81
N VAL A 158 -14.47 12.37 17.28
CA VAL A 158 -14.27 12.17 15.84
C VAL A 158 -14.34 10.67 15.56
N LEU A 159 -15.30 10.27 14.73
CA LEU A 159 -15.49 8.90 14.28
C LEU A 159 -15.27 8.85 12.77
N ASP A 160 -14.31 8.04 12.35
CA ASP A 160 -13.93 7.90 10.95
C ASP A 160 -13.97 6.44 10.51
N ALA A 161 -14.32 6.21 9.23
CA ALA A 161 -14.39 4.87 8.68
C ALA A 161 -15.27 3.95 9.54
N ILE A 162 -16.57 4.18 9.50
CA ILE A 162 -17.52 3.79 10.54
C ILE A 162 -17.79 2.29 10.58
N VAL A 163 -17.55 1.68 11.73
CA VAL A 163 -18.10 0.37 12.11
C VAL A 163 -19.32 0.58 13.02
N PRO A 164 -20.55 0.34 12.56
CA PRO A 164 -21.76 0.52 13.37
C PRO A 164 -21.72 -0.35 14.63
N ASN A 165 -22.20 0.19 15.75
CA ASN A 165 -22.18 -0.54 17.03
C ASN A 165 -23.04 -1.84 17.01
N ASP A 166 -24.08 -1.88 16.18
CA ASP A 166 -24.92 -3.06 15.94
C ASP A 166 -24.45 -3.95 14.78
N LEU A 167 -23.29 -3.64 14.20
CA LEU A 167 -22.68 -4.20 12.99
C LEU A 167 -23.47 -3.90 11.70
N GLY A 168 -24.79 -3.96 11.72
CA GLY A 168 -25.65 -3.69 10.56
C GLY A 168 -25.23 -4.47 9.31
N ASP A 169 -25.22 -3.80 8.16
CA ASP A 169 -24.81 -4.37 6.88
C ASP A 169 -23.30 -4.47 6.69
N LEU A 170 -22.48 -4.08 7.70
CA LEU A 170 -21.01 -4.23 7.63
C LEU A 170 -20.61 -5.66 7.23
N MET A 171 -21.34 -6.66 7.69
CA MET A 171 -21.02 -8.07 7.45
C MET A 171 -21.41 -8.58 6.06
N ARG A 172 -22.02 -7.75 5.21
CA ARG A 172 -22.22 -8.02 3.77
C ARG A 172 -20.94 -7.74 2.98
N LEU A 173 -19.88 -8.45 3.34
CA LEU A 173 -18.52 -8.18 2.84
C LEU A 173 -18.40 -8.36 1.33
N HIS A 174 -19.13 -9.33 0.74
CA HIS A 174 -19.10 -9.56 -0.71
C HIS A 174 -19.72 -8.39 -1.48
N GLN A 175 -20.78 -7.79 -0.95
CA GLN A 175 -21.40 -6.61 -1.52
C GLN A 175 -20.43 -5.42 -1.54
N TRP A 176 -19.70 -5.21 -0.44
CA TRP A 176 -18.77 -4.08 -0.34
C TRP A 176 -17.59 -4.23 -1.27
N ILE A 177 -17.00 -5.43 -1.37
CA ILE A 177 -15.91 -5.71 -2.30
C ILE A 177 -16.37 -5.55 -3.75
N ASP A 178 -17.56 -6.03 -4.10
CA ASP A 178 -18.13 -5.87 -5.44
C ASP A 178 -18.34 -4.38 -5.80
N ARG A 179 -18.85 -3.59 -4.84
CA ARG A 179 -18.93 -2.13 -4.96
C ARG A 179 -17.58 -1.50 -5.26
N ASP A 180 -16.54 -1.89 -4.53
CA ASP A 180 -15.22 -1.27 -4.65
C ASP A 180 -14.59 -1.49 -6.03
N PHE A 181 -14.71 -2.71 -6.55
CA PHE A 181 -14.29 -2.99 -7.92
C PHE A 181 -15.13 -2.22 -8.94
N GLY A 182 -16.44 -2.07 -8.69
CA GLY A 182 -17.33 -1.24 -9.50
C GLY A 182 -16.87 0.21 -9.56
N LEU A 183 -16.50 0.82 -8.43
CA LEU A 183 -15.98 2.20 -8.40
C LEU A 183 -14.73 2.39 -9.26
N ILE A 184 -13.81 1.42 -9.24
CA ILE A 184 -12.60 1.45 -10.06
C ILE A 184 -12.96 1.37 -11.55
N PHE A 185 -13.87 0.46 -11.93
CA PHE A 185 -14.27 0.29 -13.33
C PHE A 185 -15.08 1.47 -13.86
N ASP A 186 -16.00 2.02 -13.06
CA ASP A 186 -16.76 3.23 -13.41
C ASP A 186 -15.82 4.42 -13.65
N GLU A 187 -14.83 4.58 -12.78
CA GLU A 187 -13.83 5.63 -12.94
C GLU A 187 -12.94 5.39 -14.18
N CYS A 188 -12.59 4.13 -14.46
CA CYS A 188 -11.92 3.73 -15.69
C CYS A 188 -12.72 4.12 -16.95
N GLU A 189 -14.03 3.88 -16.96
CA GLU A 189 -14.91 4.27 -18.06
C GLU A 189 -14.95 5.79 -18.20
N ARG A 190 -15.08 6.50 -17.10
CA ARG A 190 -15.14 7.97 -17.06
C ARG A 190 -13.88 8.62 -17.63
N GLN A 191 -12.71 8.15 -17.26
CA GLN A 191 -11.43 8.69 -17.73
C GLN A 191 -11.07 8.23 -19.14
N SER A 192 -11.59 7.09 -19.60
CA SER A 192 -11.15 6.43 -20.83
C SER A 192 -9.62 6.26 -20.89
N ALA A 193 -9.01 5.99 -19.75
CA ALA A 193 -7.57 5.85 -19.63
C ALA A 193 -7.10 4.56 -20.29
N ARG A 194 -6.02 4.61 -21.08
CA ARG A 194 -5.49 3.44 -21.80
C ARG A 194 -5.15 2.25 -20.89
N VAL A 195 -4.78 2.51 -19.64
CA VAL A 195 -4.51 1.46 -18.65
C VAL A 195 -5.76 0.65 -18.31
N CYS A 196 -6.93 1.17 -18.61
CA CYS A 196 -8.22 0.56 -18.35
C CYS A 196 -8.75 -0.30 -19.53
N ASP A 197 -8.08 -0.28 -20.68
CA ASP A 197 -8.53 -1.01 -21.87
C ASP A 197 -8.71 -2.51 -21.58
N GLY A 198 -9.98 -3.00 -21.58
CA GLY A 198 -10.33 -4.38 -21.31
C GLY A 198 -10.05 -4.87 -19.89
N LEU A 199 -9.81 -3.97 -18.93
CA LEU A 199 -9.38 -4.32 -17.58
C LEU A 199 -10.39 -5.23 -16.85
N GLU A 200 -11.66 -4.86 -16.83
CA GLU A 200 -12.72 -5.61 -16.14
C GLU A 200 -12.87 -7.03 -16.72
N GLU A 201 -12.96 -7.15 -18.04
CA GLU A 201 -13.10 -8.44 -18.72
C GLU A 201 -11.89 -9.34 -18.46
N ASN A 202 -10.68 -8.81 -18.59
CA ASN A 202 -9.44 -9.56 -18.41
C ASN A 202 -9.23 -9.98 -16.95
N LEU A 203 -9.51 -9.10 -16.00
CA LEU A 203 -9.41 -9.40 -14.57
C LEU A 203 -10.40 -10.50 -14.18
N GLY A 204 -11.66 -10.39 -14.64
CA GLY A 204 -12.69 -11.40 -14.43
C GLY A 204 -12.28 -12.76 -14.99
N ALA A 205 -11.74 -12.82 -16.20
CA ALA A 205 -11.28 -14.05 -16.83
C ALA A 205 -10.12 -14.72 -16.06
N VAL A 206 -9.18 -13.93 -15.54
CA VAL A 206 -8.08 -14.45 -14.71
C VAL A 206 -8.62 -14.98 -13.39
N PHE A 207 -9.53 -14.27 -12.77
CA PHE A 207 -10.14 -14.65 -11.51
C PHE A 207 -10.90 -16.00 -11.64
N ASP A 208 -11.76 -16.12 -12.64
CA ASP A 208 -12.51 -17.35 -12.93
C ASP A 208 -11.57 -18.54 -13.20
N ARG A 209 -10.48 -18.30 -13.95
CA ARG A 209 -9.45 -19.31 -14.19
C ARG A 209 -8.76 -19.80 -12.92
N LEU A 210 -8.45 -18.89 -11.97
CA LEU A 210 -7.82 -19.25 -10.70
C LEU A 210 -8.76 -20.02 -9.77
N LEU A 211 -10.07 -19.77 -9.84
CA LEU A 211 -11.06 -20.57 -9.13
C LEU A 211 -11.08 -22.01 -9.63
N ASP A 212 -11.00 -22.20 -10.95
CA ASP A 212 -11.03 -23.54 -11.56
C ASP A 212 -9.68 -24.27 -11.47
N THR A 213 -8.59 -23.53 -11.59
CA THR A 213 -7.23 -24.09 -11.67
C THR A 213 -6.24 -23.20 -10.91
N PRO A 214 -6.10 -23.40 -9.60
CA PRO A 214 -5.13 -22.67 -8.79
C PRO A 214 -3.70 -22.85 -9.29
N ILE A 215 -2.88 -21.81 -9.22
CA ILE A 215 -1.47 -21.84 -9.61
C ILE A 215 -0.65 -22.32 -8.42
N THR A 216 0.12 -23.38 -8.61
CA THR A 216 1.06 -23.90 -7.58
C THR A 216 2.49 -23.60 -8.00
N ILE A 217 3.27 -23.02 -7.10
CA ILE A 217 4.68 -22.66 -7.27
C ILE A 217 5.57 -23.34 -6.24
N PRO A 218 6.86 -23.57 -6.51
CA PRO A 218 7.80 -24.06 -5.51
C PRO A 218 7.89 -23.08 -4.33
N ALA A 219 7.92 -23.61 -3.11
CA ALA A 219 8.12 -22.82 -1.90
C ALA A 219 9.49 -22.14 -1.90
N LEU A 220 9.57 -20.95 -1.28
CA LEU A 220 10.83 -20.23 -1.07
C LEU A 220 11.65 -20.87 0.08
N ASP A 221 10.96 -21.41 1.05
CA ASP A 221 11.52 -21.98 2.27
C ASP A 221 10.81 -23.30 2.59
N GLU A 222 11.53 -24.42 2.45
CA GLU A 222 11.00 -25.75 2.70
C GLU A 222 10.82 -26.04 4.20
N GLU A 223 11.51 -25.33 5.11
CA GLU A 223 11.29 -25.45 6.55
C GLU A 223 9.93 -24.85 6.93
N LEU A 224 9.53 -23.78 6.25
CA LEU A 224 8.26 -23.08 6.45
C LEU A 224 7.11 -23.70 5.66
N ASN A 225 7.44 -24.36 4.55
CA ASN A 225 6.47 -25.02 3.68
C ASN A 225 6.94 -26.48 3.39
N PRO A 226 6.70 -27.41 4.33
CA PRO A 226 7.17 -28.80 4.20
C PRO A 226 6.62 -29.55 2.97
N SER A 227 5.50 -29.06 2.37
CA SER A 227 4.99 -29.56 1.09
C SER A 227 5.92 -29.26 -0.09
N GLY A 228 6.88 -28.34 0.07
CA GLY A 228 7.74 -27.83 -1.00
C GLY A 228 7.02 -26.96 -2.04
N THR A 229 5.75 -26.65 -1.81
CA THR A 229 4.93 -25.87 -2.74
C THR A 229 4.03 -24.86 -2.03
N ILE A 230 3.68 -23.78 -2.76
CA ILE A 230 2.71 -22.76 -2.36
C ILE A 230 1.65 -22.68 -3.43
N THR A 231 0.37 -22.66 -3.04
CA THR A 231 -0.75 -22.45 -3.94
C THR A 231 -1.21 -20.99 -3.89
N LEU A 232 -1.23 -20.31 -5.02
CA LEU A 232 -1.72 -18.94 -5.13
C LEU A 232 -3.25 -18.96 -5.21
N PRO A 233 -3.95 -18.41 -4.20
CA PRO A 233 -5.42 -18.37 -4.22
C PRO A 233 -5.94 -17.30 -5.19
N PRO A 234 -7.20 -17.38 -5.63
CA PRO A 234 -7.85 -16.33 -6.42
C PRO A 234 -7.81 -14.95 -5.72
N ALA A 235 -7.81 -14.93 -4.40
CA ALA A 235 -7.67 -13.73 -3.58
C ALA A 235 -6.48 -12.84 -3.98
N ILE A 236 -5.42 -13.40 -4.57
CA ILE A 236 -4.23 -12.62 -4.94
C ILE A 236 -4.53 -11.50 -5.95
N VAL A 237 -5.52 -11.69 -6.82
CA VAL A 237 -5.91 -10.70 -7.83
C VAL A 237 -6.82 -9.62 -7.26
N ALA A 238 -7.57 -9.96 -6.21
CA ALA A 238 -8.49 -9.04 -5.55
C ALA A 238 -7.85 -8.29 -4.38
N PHE A 239 -6.94 -8.93 -3.65
CA PHE A 239 -6.38 -8.40 -2.41
C PHE A 239 -5.52 -7.15 -2.63
N ALA A 240 -4.67 -7.09 -3.64
CA ALA A 240 -3.81 -5.93 -3.87
C ALA A 240 -4.62 -4.68 -4.23
N PRO A 241 -5.56 -4.70 -5.21
CA PRO A 241 -6.44 -3.55 -5.46
C PRO A 241 -7.26 -3.14 -4.23
N PHE A 242 -7.84 -4.10 -3.52
CA PHE A 242 -8.58 -3.85 -2.28
C PHE A 242 -7.70 -3.16 -1.23
N GLN A 243 -6.47 -3.61 -1.05
CA GLN A 243 -5.52 -3.02 -0.09
C GLN A 243 -5.13 -1.59 -0.48
N MET A 244 -4.94 -1.33 -1.77
CA MET A 244 -4.60 0.01 -2.27
C MET A 244 -5.75 1.02 -2.15
N MET A 245 -7.00 0.57 -2.04
CA MET A 245 -8.12 1.47 -1.78
C MET A 245 -8.12 2.06 -0.37
N TYR A 246 -7.32 1.52 0.56
CA TYR A 246 -7.17 2.10 1.90
C TYR A 246 -6.56 3.49 1.88
N GLU A 247 -5.57 3.73 1.02
CA GLU A 247 -4.80 4.97 1.00
C GLU A 247 -5.08 5.71 -0.32
N GLN A 248 -5.61 6.92 -0.23
CA GLN A 248 -6.00 7.73 -1.40
C GLN A 248 -4.85 7.94 -2.39
N ASP A 249 -3.63 8.09 -1.90
CA ASP A 249 -2.44 8.33 -2.73
C ASP A 249 -2.08 7.11 -3.60
N GLU A 250 -2.59 5.92 -3.27
CA GLU A 250 -2.38 4.71 -4.04
C GLU A 250 -3.40 4.52 -5.18
N HIS A 251 -4.54 5.19 -5.13
CA HIS A 251 -5.62 5.04 -6.11
C HIS A 251 -5.17 5.23 -7.56
N PRO A 252 -4.29 6.20 -7.91
CA PRO A 252 -3.81 6.37 -9.29
C PRO A 252 -3.14 5.13 -9.88
N ALA A 253 -2.58 4.25 -9.06
CA ALA A 253 -1.86 3.07 -9.51
C ALA A 253 -2.74 1.80 -9.60
N ILE A 254 -3.95 1.78 -9.04
CA ILE A 254 -4.78 0.57 -8.93
C ILE A 254 -5.01 -0.13 -10.28
N PRO A 255 -5.47 0.55 -11.37
CA PRO A 255 -5.67 -0.14 -12.65
C PRO A 255 -4.37 -0.70 -13.23
N ALA A 256 -3.25 -0.01 -13.01
CA ALA A 256 -1.95 -0.49 -13.48
C ALA A 256 -1.50 -1.75 -12.72
N VAL A 257 -1.74 -1.82 -11.40
CA VAL A 257 -1.48 -3.01 -10.59
C VAL A 257 -2.36 -4.17 -11.02
N MET A 258 -3.65 -3.94 -11.27
CA MET A 258 -4.56 -4.98 -11.82
C MET A 258 -4.04 -5.52 -13.15
N GLN A 259 -3.65 -4.66 -14.08
CA GLN A 259 -3.03 -5.08 -15.36
C GLN A 259 -1.73 -5.85 -15.14
N GLY A 260 -0.90 -5.39 -14.22
CA GLY A 260 0.36 -6.07 -13.86
C GLY A 260 0.12 -7.49 -13.32
N LEU A 261 -0.88 -7.67 -12.46
CA LEU A 261 -1.28 -8.98 -11.93
C LEU A 261 -1.79 -9.92 -13.05
N ILE A 262 -2.65 -9.42 -13.95
CA ILE A 262 -3.12 -10.18 -15.11
C ILE A 262 -1.93 -10.68 -15.95
N TYR A 263 -1.04 -9.76 -16.31
CA TYR A 263 0.13 -10.05 -17.15
C TYR A 263 1.08 -11.07 -16.48
N MET A 264 1.33 -10.92 -15.17
CA MET A 264 2.17 -11.82 -14.39
C MET A 264 1.60 -13.24 -14.34
N LEU A 265 0.30 -13.36 -14.07
CA LEU A 265 -0.37 -14.67 -13.96
C LEU A 265 -0.51 -15.37 -15.32
N ASP A 266 -0.56 -14.62 -16.42
CA ASP A 266 -0.54 -15.16 -17.78
C ASP A 266 0.86 -15.64 -18.19
N ALA A 267 1.91 -14.91 -17.82
CA ALA A 267 3.29 -15.26 -18.15
C ALA A 267 3.80 -16.51 -17.41
N GLN A 268 3.28 -16.80 -16.21
CA GLN A 268 3.63 -17.96 -15.37
C GLN A 268 5.16 -18.16 -15.19
N ASP A 269 5.94 -17.06 -15.12
CA ASP A 269 7.39 -17.13 -14.86
C ASP A 269 7.63 -17.54 -13.39
N PRO A 270 8.31 -18.67 -13.13
CA PRO A 270 8.47 -19.18 -11.75
C PRO A 270 9.18 -18.21 -10.81
N HIS A 271 10.14 -17.42 -11.32
CA HIS A 271 10.84 -16.43 -10.49
C HIS A 271 9.95 -15.23 -10.15
N VAL A 272 9.08 -14.81 -11.09
CA VAL A 272 8.11 -13.74 -10.84
C VAL A 272 7.11 -14.17 -9.78
N LEU A 273 6.54 -15.37 -9.93
CA LEU A 273 5.58 -15.92 -8.96
C LEU A 273 6.21 -16.15 -7.57
N LYS A 274 7.48 -16.56 -7.51
CA LYS A 274 8.23 -16.64 -6.24
C LYS A 274 8.44 -15.28 -5.60
N GLY A 275 8.80 -14.26 -6.38
CA GLY A 275 8.96 -12.89 -5.88
C GLY A 275 7.66 -12.35 -5.28
N LEU A 276 6.52 -12.62 -5.93
CA LEU A 276 5.20 -12.29 -5.41
C LEU A 276 4.92 -12.99 -4.07
N ALA A 277 5.15 -14.31 -4.00
CA ALA A 277 4.94 -15.08 -2.77
C ALA A 277 5.83 -14.59 -1.61
N GLY A 278 7.05 -14.12 -1.90
CA GLY A 278 7.94 -13.50 -0.92
C GLY A 278 7.36 -12.23 -0.30
N GLY A 279 6.86 -11.31 -1.12
CA GLY A 279 6.26 -10.05 -0.65
C GLY A 279 5.00 -10.25 0.21
N MET A 280 4.24 -11.30 -0.01
CA MET A 280 3.06 -11.62 0.80
C MET A 280 3.40 -12.02 2.25
N ASN A 281 4.64 -12.39 2.55
CA ASN A 281 5.06 -12.86 3.88
C ASN A 281 5.40 -11.73 4.86
N ASP A 282 5.74 -10.53 4.39
CA ASP A 282 6.34 -9.48 5.21
C ASP A 282 5.32 -8.51 5.87
N GLY A 283 4.07 -8.49 5.41
CA GLY A 283 3.14 -7.40 5.64
C GLY A 283 2.41 -7.31 6.99
N LEU A 284 2.70 -8.08 8.07
CA LEU A 284 1.87 -8.06 9.29
C LEU A 284 2.65 -8.22 10.61
N SER A 285 3.75 -7.52 10.80
CA SER A 285 4.60 -7.68 11.99
C SER A 285 4.01 -7.13 13.30
N ASP A 286 3.10 -6.14 13.27
CA ASP A 286 2.51 -5.51 14.47
C ASP A 286 0.97 -5.64 14.51
N TYR A 287 0.47 -6.84 14.19
CA TYR A 287 -0.96 -7.15 14.21
C TYR A 287 -1.23 -8.41 15.04
N SER A 288 -2.03 -8.27 16.10
CA SER A 288 -2.45 -9.43 16.93
C SER A 288 -3.69 -10.11 16.35
N GLN A 289 -3.48 -11.12 15.52
CA GLN A 289 -4.56 -11.91 14.92
C GLN A 289 -5.44 -12.61 15.98
N ALA A 290 -4.85 -13.08 17.06
CA ALA A 290 -5.57 -13.77 18.13
C ALA A 290 -6.49 -12.80 18.89
N MET A 291 -6.03 -11.59 19.20
CA MET A 291 -6.86 -10.56 19.82
C MET A 291 -7.98 -10.12 18.88
N SER A 292 -7.66 -9.91 17.60
CA SER A 292 -8.65 -9.59 16.56
C SER A 292 -9.74 -10.65 16.47
N ALA A 293 -9.36 -11.92 16.41
CA ALA A 293 -10.31 -13.02 16.33
C ALA A 293 -11.20 -13.13 17.59
N LEU A 294 -10.63 -12.94 18.79
CA LEU A 294 -11.40 -12.94 20.04
C LEU A 294 -12.45 -11.83 20.08
N ILE A 295 -12.09 -10.61 19.69
CA ILE A 295 -13.04 -9.51 19.60
C ILE A 295 -14.13 -9.84 18.59
N ARG A 296 -13.77 -10.27 17.38
CA ARG A 296 -14.74 -10.62 16.34
C ARG A 296 -15.67 -11.76 16.76
N CYS A 297 -15.19 -12.76 17.51
CA CYS A 297 -16.03 -13.79 18.08
C CYS A 297 -16.97 -13.24 19.18
N ASN A 298 -16.42 -12.52 20.18
CA ASN A 298 -17.16 -12.05 21.34
C ASN A 298 -18.15 -10.94 21.02
N ASP A 299 -17.85 -10.07 20.07
CA ASP A 299 -18.73 -8.98 19.65
C ASP A 299 -19.75 -9.42 18.59
N GLY A 300 -19.59 -10.61 18.02
CA GLY A 300 -20.57 -11.20 17.12
C GLY A 300 -20.32 -10.99 15.62
N TYR A 301 -19.19 -10.38 15.21
CA TYR A 301 -18.84 -10.20 13.80
C TYR A 301 -18.84 -11.52 13.03
N VAL A 302 -18.12 -12.54 13.57
CA VAL A 302 -17.99 -13.85 12.93
C VAL A 302 -19.33 -14.55 12.82
N ALA A 303 -20.18 -14.47 13.86
CA ALA A 303 -21.51 -15.06 13.83
C ALA A 303 -22.42 -14.37 12.81
N ALA A 304 -22.44 -13.03 12.78
CA ALA A 304 -23.21 -12.25 11.82
C ALA A 304 -22.75 -12.51 10.37
N GLN A 305 -21.44 -12.57 10.13
CA GLN A 305 -20.89 -12.89 8.82
C GLN A 305 -21.29 -14.29 8.36
N ALA A 306 -21.22 -15.30 9.23
CA ALA A 306 -21.61 -16.67 8.91
C ALA A 306 -23.13 -16.80 8.63
N GLU A 307 -23.96 -15.98 9.28
CA GLU A 307 -25.41 -15.95 9.08
C GLU A 307 -25.79 -15.45 7.69
N ILE A 308 -25.09 -14.42 7.16
CA ILE A 308 -25.42 -13.78 5.89
C ILE A 308 -24.55 -14.21 4.69
N ALA A 309 -23.42 -14.88 4.93
CA ALA A 309 -22.41 -15.16 3.90
C ALA A 309 -22.98 -15.94 2.69
N ALA A 310 -23.89 -16.88 2.91
CA ALA A 310 -24.47 -17.68 1.82
C ALA A 310 -25.38 -16.85 0.91
N GLU A 311 -26.15 -15.90 1.47
CA GLU A 311 -26.99 -14.97 0.73
C GLU A 311 -26.14 -13.98 -0.03
N ASP A 312 -25.20 -13.34 0.65
CA ASP A 312 -24.29 -12.34 0.13
C ASP A 312 -23.45 -12.90 -1.04
N MET A 313 -22.89 -14.11 -0.88
CA MET A 313 -22.17 -14.80 -1.95
C MET A 313 -23.07 -15.14 -3.15
N SER A 314 -24.35 -15.40 -2.94
CA SER A 314 -25.30 -15.66 -4.02
C SER A 314 -25.59 -14.41 -4.85
N GLU A 315 -25.60 -13.24 -4.22
CA GLU A 315 -25.86 -11.95 -4.87
C GLU A 315 -24.60 -11.35 -5.50
N PHE A 316 -23.44 -11.48 -4.82
CA PHE A 316 -22.17 -10.85 -5.18
C PHE A 316 -21.02 -11.89 -5.28
N PRO A 317 -21.05 -12.81 -6.24
CA PRO A 317 -20.17 -14.00 -6.19
C PRO A 317 -18.76 -13.77 -6.68
N ARG A 318 -18.47 -12.67 -7.43
CA ARG A 318 -17.25 -12.63 -8.23
C ARG A 318 -15.99 -12.40 -7.40
N TYR A 319 -15.59 -11.17 -7.16
CA TYR A 319 -14.25 -10.87 -6.59
C TYR A 319 -14.12 -11.29 -5.12
N ALA A 320 -15.13 -11.07 -4.35
CA ALA A 320 -15.14 -11.43 -2.93
C ALA A 320 -15.11 -12.92 -2.66
N GLY A 321 -15.64 -13.73 -3.57
CA GLY A 321 -15.63 -15.20 -3.45
C GLY A 321 -14.22 -15.81 -3.41
N GLY A 322 -13.21 -15.09 -3.90
CA GLY A 322 -11.81 -15.49 -3.75
C GLY A 322 -11.21 -15.12 -2.40
N ILE A 323 -11.74 -14.10 -1.74
CA ILE A 323 -11.22 -13.58 -0.46
C ILE A 323 -11.90 -14.27 0.71
N PHE A 324 -13.22 -14.45 0.63
CA PHE A 324 -14.03 -15.08 1.68
C PHE A 324 -14.89 -16.20 1.10
N THR A 325 -14.87 -17.37 1.73
CA THR A 325 -15.78 -18.48 1.36
C THR A 325 -16.84 -18.70 2.43
N VAL A 326 -18.01 -19.17 2.01
CA VAL A 326 -19.10 -19.55 2.94
C VAL A 326 -18.59 -20.61 3.93
N ALA A 327 -17.84 -21.60 3.43
CA ALA A 327 -17.30 -22.68 4.26
C ALA A 327 -16.26 -22.18 5.28
N GLY A 328 -15.43 -21.21 4.90
CA GLY A 328 -14.43 -20.62 5.79
C GLY A 328 -15.06 -19.77 6.89
N THR A 329 -16.03 -18.93 6.54
CA THR A 329 -16.77 -18.13 7.55
C THR A 329 -17.52 -19.02 8.54
N GLN A 330 -18.13 -20.11 8.09
CA GLN A 330 -18.79 -21.08 8.96
C GLN A 330 -17.78 -21.81 9.87
N ALA A 331 -16.62 -22.23 9.33
CA ALA A 331 -15.58 -22.89 10.13
C ALA A 331 -15.05 -21.97 11.25
N MET A 332 -14.87 -20.67 10.98
CA MET A 332 -14.47 -19.71 12.00
C MET A 332 -15.57 -19.53 13.07
N ALA A 333 -16.83 -19.45 12.68
CA ALA A 333 -17.94 -19.38 13.64
C ALA A 333 -18.00 -20.63 14.55
N GLU A 334 -17.81 -21.81 13.98
CA GLU A 334 -17.73 -23.07 14.74
C GLU A 334 -16.54 -23.08 15.71
N ALA A 335 -15.36 -22.57 15.29
CA ALA A 335 -14.18 -22.46 16.14
C ALA A 335 -14.44 -21.51 17.32
N CYS A 336 -15.11 -20.37 17.14
CA CYS A 336 -15.51 -19.48 18.22
C CYS A 336 -16.41 -20.23 19.25
N VAL A 337 -17.43 -20.94 18.78
CA VAL A 337 -18.35 -21.70 19.65
C VAL A 337 -17.62 -22.78 20.42
N GLN A 338 -16.76 -23.57 19.76
CA GLN A 338 -15.95 -24.62 20.41
C GLN A 338 -14.98 -24.05 21.44
N ALA A 339 -14.40 -22.89 21.17
CA ALA A 339 -13.58 -22.17 22.13
C ALA A 339 -14.39 -21.59 23.30
N GLY A 340 -15.72 -21.66 23.30
CA GLY A 340 -16.56 -21.07 24.33
C GLY A 340 -16.52 -19.55 24.37
N VAL A 341 -16.18 -18.94 23.24
CA VAL A 341 -16.31 -17.51 22.96
C VAL A 341 -17.45 -17.32 21.97
N GLY A 342 -18.14 -16.19 22.02
CA GLY A 342 -19.26 -15.95 21.15
C GLY A 342 -20.01 -14.67 21.51
N PRO A 343 -21.03 -14.33 20.73
CA PRO A 343 -21.70 -13.04 20.86
C PRO A 343 -22.13 -12.77 22.31
N ARG A 344 -21.80 -11.58 22.78
CA ARG A 344 -22.27 -11.06 24.07
C ARG A 344 -23.74 -10.67 23.97
N ASP A 345 -24.31 -10.18 25.08
CA ASP A 345 -25.68 -9.69 25.10
C ASP A 345 -25.84 -8.54 24.09
N ARG A 346 -26.80 -8.69 23.18
CA ARG A 346 -27.08 -7.66 22.14
C ARG A 346 -27.50 -6.31 22.74
N ALA A 347 -27.87 -6.26 24.02
CA ALA A 347 -28.16 -5.01 24.71
C ALA A 347 -26.92 -4.05 24.73
N ASP A 348 -25.72 -4.60 24.75
CA ASP A 348 -24.47 -3.82 24.71
C ASP A 348 -24.18 -3.26 23.31
N TYR A 349 -24.74 -3.84 22.26
CA TYR A 349 -24.44 -3.57 20.84
C TYR A 349 -25.69 -3.01 20.11
N GLN A 350 -26.19 -1.89 20.60
CA GLN A 350 -27.27 -1.13 19.95
C GLN A 350 -26.69 0.14 19.31
N LEU A 351 -27.39 0.68 18.32
CA LEU A 351 -27.05 2.00 17.79
C LEU A 351 -27.05 3.05 18.89
N ILE A 352 -26.00 3.84 18.94
CA ILE A 352 -25.79 4.84 19.97
C ILE A 352 -26.79 5.99 19.83
N GLN A 353 -27.20 6.56 20.96
CA GLN A 353 -28.00 7.79 21.05
C GLN A 353 -27.26 8.76 21.98
N THR A 354 -26.78 9.88 21.44
CA THR A 354 -25.97 10.83 22.22
C THR A 354 -26.13 12.26 21.73
N ASP A 355 -25.86 13.23 22.65
CA ASP A 355 -25.72 14.65 22.33
C ASP A 355 -24.25 15.12 22.37
N ILE A 356 -23.29 14.21 22.57
CA ILE A 356 -21.86 14.53 22.55
C ILE A 356 -21.54 15.09 21.16
N PRO A 357 -20.87 16.28 21.09
CA PRO A 357 -20.44 16.84 19.81
C PRO A 357 -19.60 15.82 19.03
N THR A 358 -20.04 15.51 17.80
CA THR A 358 -19.42 14.44 17.02
C THR A 358 -19.21 14.86 15.56
N LEU A 359 -17.97 14.72 15.09
CA LEU A 359 -17.64 14.76 13.66
C LEU A 359 -17.58 13.32 13.15
N ILE A 360 -18.43 13.01 12.15
CA ILE A 360 -18.45 11.69 11.51
C ILE A 360 -17.87 11.86 10.12
N VAL A 361 -16.77 11.13 9.82
CA VAL A 361 -16.05 11.23 8.56
C VAL A 361 -16.01 9.85 7.90
N ASN A 362 -16.14 9.80 6.59
CA ASN A 362 -16.00 8.55 5.84
C ASN A 362 -15.46 8.83 4.44
N GLY A 363 -14.60 7.96 3.94
CA GLY A 363 -14.17 8.01 2.56
C GLY A 363 -15.22 7.41 1.61
N ASP A 364 -15.43 8.03 0.45
CA ASP A 364 -16.35 7.47 -0.56
C ASP A 364 -15.81 6.17 -1.17
N TRP A 365 -14.49 6.05 -1.30
CA TRP A 365 -13.81 4.84 -1.78
C TRP A 365 -13.31 3.93 -0.65
N ASP A 366 -13.89 4.03 0.54
CA ASP A 366 -13.56 3.15 1.66
C ASP A 366 -13.96 1.70 1.35
N PRO A 367 -12.99 0.76 1.26
CA PRO A 367 -13.25 -0.62 0.85
C PRO A 367 -13.76 -1.51 1.97
N VAL A 368 -13.78 -1.02 3.22
CA VAL A 368 -14.08 -1.85 4.40
C VAL A 368 -15.35 -1.36 5.10
N THR A 369 -15.43 -0.04 5.24
CA THR A 369 -16.54 0.61 5.97
C THR A 369 -17.12 1.73 5.12
N PRO A 370 -17.86 1.36 4.05
CA PRO A 370 -18.35 2.34 3.07
C PRO A 370 -19.38 3.31 3.66
N PRO A 371 -19.64 4.46 3.00
CA PRO A 371 -20.48 5.55 3.49
C PRO A 371 -21.86 5.16 4.02
N PRO A 372 -22.60 4.17 3.46
CA PRO A 372 -23.90 3.76 4.00
C PRO A 372 -23.87 3.38 5.47
N LEU A 373 -22.72 2.92 5.99
CA LEU A 373 -22.56 2.57 7.40
C LEU A 373 -22.48 3.83 8.28
N ALA A 374 -21.84 4.89 7.81
CA ALA A 374 -21.80 6.19 8.48
C ALA A 374 -23.18 6.86 8.47
N GLU A 375 -23.87 6.84 7.33
CA GLU A 375 -25.24 7.34 7.19
C GLU A 375 -26.22 6.64 8.14
N ARG A 376 -26.02 5.34 8.37
CA ARG A 376 -26.83 4.54 9.29
C ARG A 376 -26.71 5.00 10.74
N ILE A 377 -25.53 5.37 11.22
CA ILE A 377 -25.31 5.77 12.61
C ILE A 377 -25.63 7.23 12.88
N ALA A 378 -25.46 8.10 11.88
CA ALA A 378 -25.54 9.55 12.03
C ALA A 378 -26.82 10.05 12.75
N PRO A 379 -28.04 9.50 12.50
CA PRO A 379 -29.24 9.93 13.21
C PRO A 379 -29.20 9.74 14.74
N GLY A 380 -28.34 8.88 15.25
CA GLY A 380 -28.15 8.64 16.68
C GLY A 380 -27.30 9.71 17.37
N PHE A 381 -26.48 10.43 16.62
CA PHE A 381 -25.61 11.50 17.11
C PHE A 381 -26.28 12.85 16.83
N ARG A 382 -27.14 13.30 17.77
CA ARG A 382 -28.01 14.47 17.56
C ARG A 382 -27.26 15.80 17.40
N ASN A 383 -26.06 15.88 17.92
CA ASN A 383 -25.14 17.03 17.76
C ASN A 383 -23.94 16.57 16.91
N SER A 384 -24.17 16.33 15.63
CA SER A 384 -23.11 15.84 14.74
C SER A 384 -23.10 16.48 13.36
N ARG A 385 -21.95 16.43 12.70
CA ARG A 385 -21.77 16.67 11.27
C ARG A 385 -21.23 15.41 10.63
N LEU A 386 -21.92 14.91 9.60
CA LEU A 386 -21.42 13.84 8.72
C LEU A 386 -20.81 14.46 7.47
N VAL A 387 -19.63 14.00 7.10
CA VAL A 387 -19.01 14.28 5.81
C VAL A 387 -18.55 12.99 5.15
N VAL A 388 -18.87 12.83 3.88
CA VAL A 388 -18.32 11.79 3.02
C VAL A 388 -17.30 12.47 2.10
N VAL A 389 -16.03 12.12 2.27
CA VAL A 389 -14.92 12.72 1.51
C VAL A 389 -14.83 12.03 0.14
N PRO A 390 -15.05 12.74 -0.97
CA PRO A 390 -15.00 12.16 -2.31
C PRO A 390 -13.64 11.50 -2.58
N TYR A 391 -13.65 10.35 -3.24
CA TYR A 391 -12.46 9.59 -3.63
C TYR A 391 -11.47 9.26 -2.50
N ALA A 392 -11.80 9.52 -1.24
CA ALA A 392 -10.95 9.15 -0.13
C ALA A 392 -11.11 7.68 0.23
N GLY A 393 -10.01 7.04 0.65
CA GLY A 393 -9.99 5.65 1.09
C GLY A 393 -10.41 5.46 2.55
N HIS A 394 -9.84 4.46 3.21
CA HIS A 394 -10.19 4.05 4.57
C HIS A 394 -9.54 4.94 5.63
N GLY A 395 -10.34 5.69 6.37
CA GLY A 395 -9.87 6.55 7.46
C GLY A 395 -9.24 7.85 6.97
N PRO A 396 -9.96 8.69 6.18
CA PRO A 396 -9.44 9.93 5.62
C PRO A 396 -8.85 10.89 6.66
N THR A 397 -9.31 10.89 7.91
CA THR A 397 -8.73 11.75 8.97
C THR A 397 -7.30 11.39 9.33
N ARG A 398 -6.85 10.19 9.03
CA ARG A 398 -5.48 9.74 9.26
C ARG A 398 -4.50 10.21 8.18
N SER A 399 -4.97 10.32 6.95
CA SER A 399 -4.18 10.67 5.75
C SER A 399 -4.51 12.05 5.22
N MET A 400 -5.23 12.87 6.01
CA MET A 400 -5.70 14.15 5.58
C MET A 400 -4.59 15.10 5.18
N SER A 401 -4.89 15.86 4.12
CA SER A 401 -4.20 17.10 3.78
C SER A 401 -4.25 18.09 4.95
N GLU A 402 -3.40 19.11 4.90
CA GLU A 402 -3.42 20.27 5.82
C GLU A 402 -4.85 20.79 6.10
N CYS A 403 -5.71 20.82 5.07
CA CYS A 403 -7.12 21.18 5.20
C CYS A 403 -7.91 20.28 6.16
N GLY A 404 -7.80 18.97 6.02
CA GLY A 404 -8.55 18.04 6.87
C GLY A 404 -8.10 18.07 8.33
N THR A 405 -6.80 18.24 8.56
CA THR A 405 -6.24 18.46 9.89
C THR A 405 -6.80 19.75 10.50
N GLN A 406 -6.91 20.82 9.72
CA GLN A 406 -7.48 22.09 10.17
C GLN A 406 -8.95 21.93 10.56
N VAL A 407 -9.77 21.24 9.77
CA VAL A 407 -11.18 20.96 10.11
C VAL A 407 -11.31 20.22 11.45
N MET A 408 -10.46 19.22 11.69
CA MET A 408 -10.45 18.50 12.96
C MET A 408 -10.02 19.40 14.12
N THR A 409 -9.03 20.26 13.91
CA THR A 409 -8.53 21.23 14.88
C THR A 409 -9.62 22.23 15.24
N ASP A 410 -10.28 22.83 14.26
CA ASP A 410 -11.38 23.78 14.45
C ASP A 410 -12.56 23.15 15.19
N PHE A 411 -12.87 21.88 14.89
CA PHE A 411 -13.88 21.12 15.61
C PHE A 411 -13.49 20.90 17.07
N PHE A 412 -12.26 20.48 17.35
CA PHE A 412 -11.79 20.27 18.72
C PHE A 412 -11.59 21.59 19.49
N ASP A 413 -11.31 22.70 18.81
CA ASP A 413 -11.18 24.00 19.45
C ASP A 413 -12.50 24.50 20.03
N ASP A 414 -13.60 24.34 19.29
CA ASP A 414 -14.96 24.69 19.75
C ASP A 414 -16.00 23.62 19.35
N PRO A 415 -16.06 22.49 20.05
CA PRO A 415 -17.04 21.46 19.75
C PRO A 415 -18.47 21.85 20.12
N ALA A 416 -18.67 22.96 20.83
CA ALA A 416 -19.99 23.51 21.17
C ALA A 416 -20.55 24.42 20.09
N GLN A 417 -19.77 24.77 19.06
CA GLN A 417 -20.25 25.55 17.92
C GLN A 417 -21.41 24.85 17.20
N ASP A 418 -22.16 25.58 16.39
CA ASP A 418 -23.12 24.97 15.47
C ASP A 418 -22.34 24.23 14.36
N LEU A 419 -22.29 22.91 14.46
CA LEU A 419 -21.53 22.05 13.54
C LEU A 419 -21.99 22.18 12.07
N ALA A 420 -23.20 22.70 11.83
CA ALA A 420 -23.64 23.02 10.47
C ALA A 420 -22.86 24.19 9.86
N THR A 421 -22.20 25.00 10.70
CA THR A 421 -21.39 26.14 10.24
C THR A 421 -19.89 25.83 10.13
N LEU A 422 -19.46 24.64 10.56
CA LEU A 422 -18.08 24.20 10.39
C LEU A 422 -17.73 24.15 8.90
N ASP A 423 -16.67 24.83 8.51
CA ASP A 423 -16.24 24.87 7.10
C ASP A 423 -15.63 23.53 6.68
N MET A 424 -16.38 22.80 5.86
CA MET A 424 -15.99 21.50 5.33
C MET A 424 -15.69 21.55 3.83
N THR A 425 -15.70 22.74 3.23
CA THR A 425 -15.63 22.94 1.77
C THR A 425 -14.42 22.21 1.17
N CYS A 426 -13.28 22.25 1.83
CA CYS A 426 -12.08 21.61 1.30
C CYS A 426 -12.15 20.06 1.32
N LEU A 427 -12.98 19.45 2.18
CA LEU A 427 -13.22 18.02 2.19
C LEU A 427 -14.34 17.61 1.24
N GLU A 428 -15.34 18.46 1.08
CA GLU A 428 -16.52 18.18 0.25
C GLU A 428 -16.25 18.47 -1.25
N GLU A 429 -15.45 19.48 -1.57
CA GLU A 429 -15.25 19.99 -2.94
C GLU A 429 -13.78 20.01 -3.40
N GLY A 430 -12.83 19.89 -2.46
CA GLY A 430 -11.39 20.06 -2.76
C GLY A 430 -10.68 18.79 -3.20
N VAL A 431 -11.35 17.63 -3.25
CA VAL A 431 -10.73 16.35 -3.61
C VAL A 431 -11.02 16.03 -5.08
N GLU A 432 -9.96 16.01 -5.88
CA GLU A 432 -10.04 15.65 -7.29
C GLU A 432 -10.07 14.12 -7.47
N PRO A 433 -10.75 13.60 -8.51
CA PRO A 433 -10.69 12.19 -8.84
C PRO A 433 -9.24 11.75 -9.12
N PRO A 434 -8.85 10.50 -8.76
CA PRO A 434 -7.51 10.01 -9.03
C PRO A 434 -7.23 9.96 -10.53
N GLU A 435 -6.12 10.56 -10.99
CA GLU A 435 -5.67 10.42 -12.38
C GLU A 435 -4.94 9.08 -12.55
N PHE A 436 -5.52 8.15 -13.29
CA PHE A 436 -4.95 6.82 -13.46
C PHE A 436 -3.65 6.80 -14.25
N LEU A 437 -2.61 6.24 -13.65
CA LEU A 437 -1.25 6.24 -14.18
C LEU A 437 -1.01 5.07 -15.13
N SER A 438 -0.39 5.38 -16.27
CA SER A 438 0.03 4.37 -17.24
C SER A 438 1.46 3.92 -17.00
N TYR A 439 1.66 2.78 -16.36
CA TYR A 439 2.97 2.21 -16.07
C TYR A 439 3.63 1.58 -17.32
N LEU A 440 4.96 1.50 -17.30
CA LEU A 440 5.69 0.57 -18.13
C LEU A 440 5.58 -0.81 -17.48
N GLN A 441 4.67 -1.64 -17.96
CA GLN A 441 4.45 -2.98 -17.42
C GLN A 441 5.73 -3.81 -17.52
N THR A 442 6.17 -4.34 -16.40
CA THR A 442 7.34 -5.23 -16.30
C THR A 442 7.33 -5.96 -14.97
N HIS A 443 7.77 -7.20 -14.99
CA HIS A 443 7.95 -7.99 -13.77
C HIS A 443 9.43 -8.13 -13.39
N ALA A 444 10.29 -7.27 -13.92
CA ALA A 444 11.72 -7.32 -13.66
C ALA A 444 12.05 -7.27 -12.16
N THR A 445 11.33 -6.45 -11.38
CA THR A 445 11.50 -6.31 -9.94
C THR A 445 11.17 -7.60 -9.20
N LEU A 446 9.99 -8.16 -9.44
CA LEU A 446 9.55 -9.44 -8.85
C LEU A 446 10.46 -10.59 -9.27
N LYS A 447 10.86 -10.60 -10.55
CA LYS A 447 11.79 -11.61 -11.07
C LYS A 447 13.15 -11.55 -10.37
N LEU A 448 13.69 -10.35 -10.12
CA LEU A 448 14.92 -10.17 -9.37
C LEU A 448 14.75 -10.63 -7.92
N ALA A 449 13.63 -10.30 -7.28
CA ALA A 449 13.32 -10.77 -5.92
C ALA A 449 13.24 -12.31 -5.85
N GLY A 450 12.56 -12.96 -6.78
CA GLY A 450 12.48 -14.42 -6.85
C GLY A 450 13.82 -15.10 -7.13
N ILE A 451 14.67 -14.50 -7.99
CA ILE A 451 16.04 -14.98 -8.21
C ILE A 451 16.90 -14.83 -6.95
N ALA A 452 16.77 -13.70 -6.24
CA ALA A 452 17.47 -13.46 -4.98
C ALA A 452 17.09 -14.48 -3.91
N ALA A 453 15.83 -14.82 -3.84
CA ALA A 453 15.31 -15.82 -2.90
C ALA A 453 15.85 -17.23 -3.18
N ASP A 454 16.12 -17.57 -4.45
CA ASP A 454 16.75 -18.86 -4.79
C ASP A 454 18.27 -18.87 -4.48
N ASP A 455 18.99 -17.84 -4.91
CA ASP A 455 20.45 -17.67 -4.67
C ASP A 455 20.86 -16.23 -5.02
N GLU A 456 21.16 -15.41 -4.03
CA GLU A 456 21.60 -14.01 -4.21
C GLU A 456 22.76 -13.86 -5.18
N LYS A 457 23.64 -14.88 -5.29
CA LYS A 457 24.78 -14.84 -6.22
C LYS A 457 24.34 -14.81 -7.69
N GLN A 458 23.14 -15.33 -7.99
CA GLN A 458 22.61 -15.29 -9.36
C GLN A 458 22.28 -13.86 -9.81
N LEU A 459 22.06 -12.90 -8.88
CA LEU A 459 21.90 -11.49 -9.19
C LEU A 459 23.14 -10.86 -9.83
N LEU A 460 24.33 -11.45 -9.64
CA LEU A 460 25.56 -10.92 -10.24
C LEU A 460 25.48 -10.87 -11.77
N ARG A 461 24.82 -11.82 -12.42
CA ARG A 461 24.69 -11.84 -13.89
C ARG A 461 23.86 -10.67 -14.42
N PRO A 462 22.59 -10.45 -14.02
CA PRO A 462 21.82 -9.29 -14.47
C PRO A 462 22.48 -7.97 -14.05
N ALA A 463 23.10 -7.89 -12.87
CA ALA A 463 23.83 -6.70 -12.44
C ALA A 463 25.00 -6.35 -13.39
N LEU A 464 25.78 -7.32 -13.80
CA LEU A 464 26.90 -7.10 -14.75
C LEU A 464 26.41 -6.62 -16.13
N HIS A 465 25.24 -7.07 -16.59
CA HIS A 465 24.66 -6.63 -17.86
C HIS A 465 24.25 -5.16 -17.87
N ILE A 466 24.01 -4.55 -16.71
CA ILE A 466 23.72 -3.12 -16.56
C ILE A 466 24.99 -2.35 -16.19
N VAL A 467 25.69 -2.78 -15.13
CA VAL A 467 26.80 -2.04 -14.54
C VAL A 467 27.96 -1.88 -15.53
N LEU A 468 28.33 -2.95 -16.25
CA LEU A 468 29.44 -2.88 -17.18
C LEU A 468 29.19 -1.91 -18.36
N PRO A 469 28.06 -1.97 -19.09
CA PRO A 469 27.72 -0.95 -20.09
C PRO A 469 27.68 0.47 -19.51
N VAL A 470 27.09 0.68 -18.34
CA VAL A 470 27.01 2.00 -17.70
C VAL A 470 28.42 2.55 -17.41
N LEU A 471 29.31 1.74 -16.87
CA LEU A 471 30.71 2.15 -16.63
C LEU A 471 31.45 2.51 -17.94
N ILE A 472 31.22 1.77 -19.03
CA ILE A 472 31.76 2.09 -20.35
C ILE A 472 31.20 3.44 -20.83
N LEU A 473 29.93 3.69 -20.72
CA LEU A 473 29.27 4.93 -21.14
C LEU A 473 29.77 6.13 -20.31
N LEU A 474 29.85 6.00 -18.99
CA LEU A 474 30.36 7.04 -18.10
C LEU A 474 31.84 7.36 -18.40
N SER A 475 32.68 6.34 -18.57
CA SER A 475 34.09 6.55 -18.93
C SER A 475 34.24 7.22 -20.29
N GLY A 476 33.37 6.86 -21.25
CA GLY A 476 33.28 7.51 -22.56
C GLY A 476 32.92 8.99 -22.48
N LEU A 477 31.91 9.31 -21.67
CA LEU A 477 31.44 10.68 -21.43
C LEU A 477 32.56 11.53 -20.76
N ILE A 478 33.16 11.00 -19.72
CA ILE A 478 34.31 11.66 -19.04
C ILE A 478 35.46 11.91 -20.04
N ALA A 479 35.83 10.94 -20.86
CA ALA A 479 36.88 11.09 -21.86
C ALA A 479 36.52 12.18 -22.90
N ILE A 480 35.27 12.29 -23.30
CA ILE A 480 34.79 13.34 -24.22
C ILE A 480 34.88 14.72 -23.55
N LEU A 481 34.38 14.87 -22.31
CA LEU A 481 34.42 16.11 -21.54
C LEU A 481 35.86 16.56 -21.27
N CYS A 482 36.72 15.67 -20.76
CA CYS A 482 38.13 15.96 -20.56
C CYS A 482 38.83 16.36 -21.87
N GLY A 483 38.49 15.69 -22.98
CA GLY A 483 39.02 16.05 -24.29
C GLY A 483 38.52 17.41 -24.81
N PHE A 484 37.33 17.83 -24.45
CA PHE A 484 36.79 19.17 -24.77
C PHE A 484 37.50 20.24 -23.93
N ILE A 485 37.60 20.04 -22.62
CA ILE A 485 38.29 20.94 -21.69
C ILE A 485 39.79 21.09 -22.09
N ALA A 486 40.48 19.97 -22.30
CA ALA A 486 41.90 20.01 -22.67
C ALA A 486 42.16 20.81 -23.97
N ARG A 487 41.25 20.72 -24.95
CA ARG A 487 41.36 21.50 -26.19
C ARG A 487 41.10 22.99 -26.00
N ARG A 488 40.37 23.37 -24.97
CA ARG A 488 40.12 24.80 -24.65
C ARG A 488 41.36 25.47 -24.07
N PHE A 489 42.19 24.72 -23.31
CA PHE A 489 43.39 25.25 -22.60
C PHE A 489 44.71 24.89 -23.25
N ALA A 490 44.77 23.84 -24.06
CA ALA A 490 46.00 23.40 -24.74
C ALA A 490 45.69 23.05 -26.22
N PRO A 491 45.85 23.97 -27.17
CA PRO A 491 45.61 23.69 -28.59
C PRO A 491 46.60 22.58 -29.06
N ILE A 492 46.04 21.60 -29.79
CA ILE A 492 46.80 20.44 -30.27
C ILE A 492 47.80 20.90 -31.35
N PRO A 493 49.09 20.57 -31.25
CA PRO A 493 50.05 20.86 -32.30
C PRO A 493 49.65 20.27 -33.65
N SER A 494 49.88 21.01 -34.73
CA SER A 494 49.42 20.65 -36.08
C SER A 494 50.01 19.34 -36.63
N ASN A 495 51.08 18.84 -36.04
CA ASN A 495 51.72 17.59 -36.39
C ASN A 495 51.19 16.33 -35.67
N MET A 496 50.27 16.50 -34.73
CA MET A 496 49.63 15.34 -34.07
C MET A 496 48.38 14.88 -34.83
N ALA A 497 48.12 13.57 -34.82
CA ALA A 497 46.90 13.00 -35.39
C ALA A 497 45.68 13.68 -34.80
N GLY A 498 44.85 14.28 -35.63
CA GLY A 498 43.66 14.97 -35.24
C GLY A 498 42.64 14.04 -34.56
N PRO A 499 41.61 14.60 -33.94
CA PRO A 499 40.61 13.83 -33.20
C PRO A 499 39.72 12.92 -34.05
N GLY A 500 39.97 12.73 -35.33
CA GLY A 500 39.13 12.00 -36.25
C GLY A 500 37.87 12.78 -36.69
N PRO A 501 37.03 12.20 -37.55
CA PRO A 501 35.84 12.85 -38.05
C PRO A 501 34.86 13.21 -36.91
N ALA A 502 34.28 14.40 -36.99
CA ALA A 502 33.38 14.92 -35.95
C ALA A 502 32.07 14.10 -35.81
N ARG A 503 31.52 13.65 -36.96
CA ARG A 503 30.21 12.95 -37.03
C ARG A 503 30.12 11.72 -36.11
N PRO A 504 31.02 10.70 -36.19
CA PRO A 504 30.88 9.53 -35.32
C PRO A 504 31.06 9.83 -33.82
N ARG A 505 31.79 10.90 -33.48
CA ARG A 505 31.96 11.34 -32.07
C ARG A 505 30.71 12.04 -31.54
N ILE A 506 30.12 12.92 -32.36
CA ILE A 506 28.83 13.56 -31.99
C ILE A 506 27.78 12.49 -31.82
N LEU A 507 27.68 11.54 -32.75
CA LEU A 507 26.74 10.43 -32.63
C LEU A 507 26.97 9.64 -31.36
N ALA A 508 28.21 9.23 -31.03
CA ALA A 508 28.51 8.50 -29.81
C ALA A 508 28.17 9.31 -28.53
N THR A 509 28.38 10.63 -28.55
CA THR A 509 28.03 11.50 -27.42
C THR A 509 26.50 11.53 -27.22
N VAL A 510 25.75 11.75 -28.28
CA VAL A 510 24.26 11.76 -28.22
C VAL A 510 23.75 10.39 -27.78
N THR A 511 24.26 9.31 -28.34
CA THR A 511 23.91 7.94 -27.95
C THR A 511 24.16 7.69 -26.45
N THR A 512 25.30 8.14 -25.92
CA THR A 512 25.62 8.03 -24.49
C THR A 512 24.65 8.81 -23.61
N ILE A 513 24.35 10.07 -23.99
CA ILE A 513 23.42 10.91 -23.23
C ILE A 513 22.02 10.31 -23.22
N LEU A 514 21.53 9.83 -24.37
CA LEU A 514 20.22 9.18 -24.46
C LEU A 514 20.17 7.91 -23.61
N ALA A 515 21.21 7.07 -23.62
CA ALA A 515 21.23 5.84 -22.85
C ALA A 515 21.26 6.12 -21.34
N LEU A 516 22.16 7.00 -20.87
CA LEU A 516 22.27 7.33 -19.45
C LEU A 516 21.06 8.12 -18.95
N GLY A 517 20.58 9.09 -19.74
CA GLY A 517 19.36 9.83 -19.42
C GLY A 517 18.12 8.93 -19.38
N GLY A 518 18.02 8.00 -20.32
CA GLY A 518 16.95 7.01 -20.35
C GLY A 518 16.95 6.09 -19.12
N LEU A 519 18.13 5.58 -18.72
CA LEU A 519 18.25 4.80 -17.48
C LEU A 519 17.91 5.63 -16.24
N GLY A 520 18.29 6.91 -16.22
CA GLY A 520 17.91 7.84 -15.14
C GLY A 520 16.39 8.01 -15.02
N LEU A 521 15.69 8.17 -16.16
CA LEU A 521 14.23 8.24 -16.18
C LEU A 521 13.56 6.92 -15.76
N MET A 522 14.14 5.77 -16.11
CA MET A 522 13.63 4.48 -15.64
C MET A 522 13.81 4.32 -14.13
N GLY A 523 14.97 4.75 -13.59
CA GLY A 523 15.21 4.77 -12.15
C GLY A 523 14.25 5.70 -11.41
N ALA A 524 13.99 6.89 -11.97
CA ALA A 524 12.98 7.81 -11.44
C ALA A 524 11.57 7.19 -11.45
N GLY A 525 11.21 6.47 -12.52
CA GLY A 525 9.94 5.76 -12.58
C GLY A 525 9.81 4.63 -11.54
N GLY A 526 10.91 3.96 -11.22
CA GLY A 526 10.94 2.99 -10.12
C GLY A 526 10.78 3.66 -8.74
N ALA A 527 11.44 4.79 -8.54
CA ALA A 527 11.32 5.57 -7.30
C ALA A 527 9.88 6.09 -7.11
N VAL A 528 9.27 6.66 -8.15
CA VAL A 528 7.87 7.11 -8.10
C VAL A 528 6.91 5.95 -7.84
N ALA A 529 7.12 4.78 -8.44
CA ALA A 529 6.28 3.61 -8.17
C ALA A 529 6.37 3.20 -6.69
N TYR A 530 7.58 3.17 -6.13
CA TYR A 530 7.81 2.83 -4.73
C TYR A 530 7.22 3.87 -3.77
N ASP A 531 7.33 5.15 -4.12
CA ASP A 531 6.78 6.28 -3.32
C ASP A 531 5.25 6.23 -3.23
N VAL A 532 4.58 5.82 -4.31
CA VAL A 532 3.12 5.63 -4.31
C VAL A 532 2.75 4.45 -3.41
N SER A 533 3.34 3.28 -3.64
CA SER A 533 3.13 2.06 -2.83
C SER A 533 4.12 0.97 -3.23
N GLU A 534 4.53 0.14 -2.30
CA GLU A 534 5.27 -1.09 -2.62
C GLU A 534 4.49 -2.01 -3.58
N LEU A 535 3.16 -2.03 -3.48
CA LEU A 535 2.28 -2.78 -4.38
C LEU A 535 2.31 -2.25 -5.81
N SER A 536 2.62 -0.97 -6.03
CA SER A 536 2.78 -0.39 -7.36
C SER A 536 3.90 -1.04 -8.17
N LEU A 537 4.89 -1.67 -7.52
CA LEU A 537 5.93 -2.44 -8.20
C LEU A 537 5.39 -3.69 -8.92
N LEU A 538 4.17 -4.16 -8.57
CA LEU A 538 3.46 -5.21 -9.30
C LEU A 538 3.06 -4.75 -10.71
N ALA A 539 2.77 -3.46 -10.87
CA ALA A 539 2.46 -2.85 -12.16
C ALA A 539 3.70 -2.65 -13.04
N GLY A 540 4.88 -2.48 -12.43
CA GLY A 540 6.13 -2.18 -13.11
C GLY A 540 6.71 -0.82 -12.72
N LEU A 541 7.08 0.00 -13.72
CA LEU A 541 7.73 1.30 -13.50
C LEU A 541 6.76 2.44 -13.87
N ALA A 542 6.55 3.36 -12.93
CA ALA A 542 5.70 4.53 -13.12
C ALA A 542 6.26 5.50 -14.19
N PRO A 543 5.45 6.41 -14.76
CA PRO A 543 5.99 7.50 -15.56
C PRO A 543 7.09 8.25 -14.78
N PRO A 544 8.25 8.57 -15.40
CA PRO A 544 8.54 8.64 -16.84
C PRO A 544 9.29 7.41 -17.43
N ALA A 545 9.24 6.24 -16.82
CA ALA A 545 10.04 5.08 -17.22
C ALA A 545 9.83 4.64 -18.68
N ARG A 546 8.61 4.76 -19.22
CA ARG A 546 8.32 4.42 -20.63
C ARG A 546 9.14 5.28 -21.59
N LEU A 547 9.25 6.59 -21.33
CA LEU A 547 10.12 7.49 -22.10
C LEU A 547 11.59 7.08 -21.94
N GLY A 548 12.00 6.78 -20.71
CA GLY A 548 13.36 6.33 -20.42
C GLY A 548 13.75 5.08 -21.21
N SER A 549 12.88 4.08 -21.22
CA SER A 549 13.07 2.85 -21.98
C SER A 549 13.17 3.13 -23.49
N ALA A 550 12.27 3.95 -24.04
CA ALA A 550 12.32 4.35 -25.45
C ALA A 550 13.65 5.03 -25.81
N LEU A 551 14.18 5.91 -24.95
CA LEU A 551 15.48 6.57 -25.17
C LEU A 551 16.63 5.56 -25.18
N VAL A 552 16.62 4.57 -24.29
CA VAL A 552 17.64 3.49 -24.28
C VAL A 552 17.54 2.64 -25.56
N MET A 553 16.35 2.32 -26.02
CA MET A 553 16.14 1.56 -27.27
C MET A 553 16.64 2.35 -28.49
N ILE A 554 16.35 3.65 -28.57
CA ILE A 554 16.87 4.54 -29.62
C ILE A 554 18.39 4.60 -29.53
N ALA A 555 18.97 4.71 -28.34
CA ALA A 555 20.41 4.70 -28.13
C ALA A 555 21.03 3.37 -28.60
N GLY A 556 20.38 2.23 -28.37
CA GLY A 556 20.81 0.93 -28.87
C GLY A 556 20.90 0.90 -30.41
N PHE A 557 19.87 1.39 -31.09
CA PHE A 557 19.88 1.51 -32.56
C PHE A 557 20.99 2.45 -33.04
N MET A 558 21.13 3.64 -32.44
CA MET A 558 22.21 4.59 -32.75
C MET A 558 23.60 3.99 -32.45
N GLY A 559 23.70 3.11 -31.47
CA GLY A 559 24.88 2.36 -31.14
C GLY A 559 25.38 1.47 -32.29
N ILE A 560 24.44 0.77 -32.96
CA ILE A 560 24.76 -0.03 -34.17
C ILE A 560 25.34 0.89 -35.25
N VAL A 561 24.71 2.04 -35.50
CA VAL A 561 25.21 3.03 -36.49
C VAL A 561 26.61 3.54 -36.10
N THR A 562 26.81 3.78 -34.79
CA THR A 562 28.14 4.23 -34.25
C THR A 562 29.21 3.18 -34.52
N ILE A 563 28.92 1.89 -34.31
CA ILE A 563 29.86 0.79 -34.59
C ILE A 563 30.20 0.75 -36.09
N ILE A 564 29.17 0.79 -36.96
CA ILE A 564 29.35 0.75 -38.43
C ILE A 564 30.25 1.94 -38.88
N MET A 565 29.93 3.16 -38.44
CA MET A 565 30.70 4.34 -38.77
C MET A 565 32.15 4.26 -38.27
N ALA A 566 32.38 3.73 -37.07
CA ALA A 566 33.69 3.54 -36.51
C ALA A 566 34.53 2.53 -37.34
N LEU A 567 33.90 1.43 -37.78
CA LEU A 567 34.53 0.41 -38.64
C LEU A 567 34.86 0.97 -40.01
N MET A 568 33.98 1.74 -40.64
CA MET A 568 34.23 2.37 -41.96
C MET A 568 35.42 3.34 -41.93
N HIS A 569 35.69 3.97 -40.80
CA HIS A 569 36.76 4.93 -40.65
C HIS A 569 38.09 4.31 -40.12
N ARG A 570 38.10 2.99 -39.86
CA ARG A 570 39.27 2.28 -39.27
C ARG A 570 40.56 2.33 -40.12
N GLY A 571 40.42 2.54 -41.42
CA GLY A 571 41.54 2.62 -42.36
C GLY A 571 42.19 4.02 -42.47
N SER A 572 41.66 5.04 -41.82
CA SER A 572 42.19 6.40 -41.89
C SER A 572 43.40 6.57 -40.96
N LYS A 573 44.59 6.80 -41.52
CA LYS A 573 45.84 7.02 -40.76
C LYS A 573 45.82 8.22 -39.78
N ARG A 574 44.71 8.97 -39.72
CA ARG A 574 44.54 10.17 -38.92
C ARG A 574 43.75 9.97 -37.62
N ILE A 575 43.32 8.73 -37.27
CA ILE A 575 42.50 8.49 -36.09
C ILE A 575 43.34 7.92 -34.95
N ARG A 576 43.25 8.51 -33.74
CA ARG A 576 43.90 7.98 -32.53
C ARG A 576 43.34 6.63 -32.15
N LEU A 577 44.20 5.70 -31.71
CA LEU A 577 43.82 4.36 -31.23
C LEU A 577 42.64 4.39 -30.20
N ARG A 578 42.67 5.38 -29.28
CA ARG A 578 41.59 5.60 -28.31
C ARG A 578 40.21 5.84 -28.95
N THR A 579 40.14 6.57 -30.06
CA THR A 579 38.89 6.81 -30.80
C THR A 579 38.46 5.57 -31.57
N THR A 580 39.41 4.81 -32.10
CA THR A 580 39.18 3.59 -32.87
C THR A 580 38.60 2.45 -32.01
N ILE A 581 38.93 2.41 -30.72
CA ILE A 581 38.42 1.41 -29.77
C ILE A 581 37.21 1.96 -29.00
N GLY A 582 37.25 3.21 -28.54
CA GLY A 582 36.23 3.80 -27.66
C GLY A 582 34.85 3.94 -28.31
N LEU A 583 34.81 4.32 -29.61
CA LEU A 583 33.49 4.47 -30.30
C LEU A 583 32.75 3.13 -30.46
N PRO A 584 33.39 2.03 -30.92
CA PRO A 584 32.73 0.73 -30.95
C PRO A 584 32.29 0.23 -29.56
N LEU A 585 33.07 0.50 -28.51
CA LEU A 585 32.75 0.12 -27.14
C LEU A 585 31.49 0.85 -26.63
N ILE A 586 31.37 2.16 -26.90
CA ILE A 586 30.15 2.93 -26.59
C ILE A 586 28.95 2.34 -27.32
N GLY A 587 29.07 2.09 -28.65
CA GLY A 587 27.99 1.49 -29.41
C GLY A 587 27.60 0.10 -28.90
N LEU A 588 28.61 -0.75 -28.56
CA LEU A 588 28.32 -2.07 -27.99
C LEU A 588 27.64 -1.97 -26.64
N ALA A 589 28.05 -1.05 -25.77
CA ALA A 589 27.43 -0.85 -24.46
C ALA A 589 25.95 -0.48 -24.57
N THR A 590 25.59 0.42 -25.51
CA THR A 590 24.17 0.79 -25.71
C THR A 590 23.35 -0.33 -26.35
N VAL A 591 23.92 -1.13 -27.24
CA VAL A 591 23.27 -2.33 -27.79
C VAL A 591 23.03 -3.37 -26.70
N LEU A 592 23.98 -3.59 -25.80
CA LEU A 592 23.82 -4.51 -24.68
C LEU A 592 22.74 -4.04 -23.70
N LEU A 593 22.63 -2.73 -23.43
CA LEU A 593 21.55 -2.18 -22.61
C LEU A 593 20.20 -2.38 -23.29
N ALA A 594 20.06 -2.06 -24.57
CA ALA A 594 18.81 -2.28 -25.31
C ALA A 594 18.42 -3.77 -25.35
N TRP A 595 19.41 -4.66 -25.55
CA TRP A 595 19.19 -6.10 -25.46
C TRP A 595 18.75 -6.51 -24.04
N PHE A 596 19.34 -5.94 -23.00
CA PHE A 596 18.92 -6.20 -21.62
C PHE A 596 17.47 -5.79 -21.40
N LEU A 597 17.03 -4.59 -21.87
CA LEU A 597 15.66 -4.16 -21.74
C LEU A 597 14.67 -5.15 -22.42
N ILE A 598 15.01 -5.62 -23.60
CA ILE A 598 14.17 -6.63 -24.31
C ILE A 598 14.12 -7.95 -23.50
N ARG A 599 15.26 -8.40 -23.00
CA ARG A 599 15.38 -9.68 -22.28
C ARG A 599 14.66 -9.68 -20.93
N TRP A 600 14.55 -8.51 -20.29
CA TRP A 600 13.96 -8.31 -18.97
C TRP A 600 12.57 -7.65 -19.03
N ASP A 601 11.96 -7.62 -20.19
CA ASP A 601 10.62 -7.07 -20.38
C ASP A 601 10.50 -5.60 -19.90
N LEU A 602 11.52 -4.83 -20.23
CA LEU A 602 11.62 -3.40 -19.93
C LEU A 602 11.53 -2.53 -21.19
N ALA A 603 11.16 -3.13 -22.33
CA ALA A 603 11.01 -2.43 -23.59
C ALA A 603 9.70 -1.61 -23.62
N PRO A 604 9.62 -0.48 -24.37
CA PRO A 604 8.55 0.50 -24.22
C PRO A 604 7.22 0.15 -24.93
N TRP A 605 7.07 -1.06 -25.47
CA TRP A 605 5.88 -1.53 -26.18
C TRP A 605 4.96 -2.41 -25.36
#